data_11d714b546abebeea3ec2194bdb0b774
#
_entry.id   11d714b546abebeea3ec2194bdb0b774
#
_cell.length_a   1.000
_cell.length_b   1.000
_cell.length_c   1.000
_cell.angle_alpha   90.00
_cell.angle_beta   90.00
_cell.angle_gamma   90.00
#
_symmetry.space_group_name_H-M   'P 1'
#
loop_
_entity.id
_entity.type
_entity.pdbx_description
1 polymer ?
#
loop_
_entity_poly.entity_id
_entity_poly.type
_entity_poly.pdbx_seq_one_letter_code
_entity_poly.pdbx_strand_id
1 'polypeptide(L)'
;MKKPVVDYTKLRLSNITSKEYRHLLLLLGWVAYFIMYLVTENFIPVSKCHVVHCFIDDLIPFNDYFVIFYVSWYIFMVLSLLVFVLYDIKSFVRAQKLIIGMQIIAVITYIVWPSVQNLRPDTFERDNVLTRLLGFIYSVDTPTGVCPSLHVGYTLAVLSAWIVKRDIKLWQKIFITAWGLMICISVCFVKQHSFVDVCAAFILYLFLELILFEREFKLGKRRIGDRRDGTKLRDIDAMHYIMPLMYPNRCDNEAYMKLAVDITSTEDYIREYNKAHPDDRIAIFDVVIAAALKLLRMRPQMNRFIANQTMYQRNNITAAFTVKKEFRDDGDETLARIVAEDDDTLGSISHKVREQIALCKNEDDQSTEAMNFIMKLPGKHIIGAIARFLDRHGWMPASVIATDPYQCSVVLTNLGSLGLDIGYHHLMNWGTNSIFIIIGTKKFKPHHDQEGNVTMKKELDLAFTIDERISDGFYYARSLRLMKTLIENPALLEGPLSEEVR
;
A
#
# COMPACT_ATOMS: atom_id res chain seq x y z
N MET A 1 -9.68 -14.45 -35.78
CA MET A 1 -10.41 -14.41 -34.49
C MET A 1 -9.47 -14.94 -33.38
N LYS A 2 -9.44 -14.27 -32.21
CA LYS A 2 -8.73 -14.84 -31.04
C LYS A 2 -9.40 -16.16 -30.67
N LYS A 3 -8.61 -17.20 -30.34
CA LYS A 3 -9.16 -18.47 -29.81
C LYS A 3 -9.62 -18.27 -28.37
N PRO A 4 -10.68 -18.95 -27.90
CA PRO A 4 -11.07 -18.96 -26.49
C PRO A 4 -9.92 -19.38 -25.60
N VAL A 5 -9.85 -18.82 -24.39
CA VAL A 5 -8.79 -19.12 -23.40
C VAL A 5 -8.97 -20.53 -22.85
N VAL A 6 -10.20 -21.04 -22.80
CA VAL A 6 -10.55 -22.38 -22.33
C VAL A 6 -11.34 -23.10 -23.42
N ASP A 7 -11.08 -24.38 -23.60
CA ASP A 7 -11.81 -25.26 -24.54
C ASP A 7 -13.10 -25.76 -23.88
N TYR A 8 -14.19 -25.01 -24.06
CA TYR A 8 -15.50 -25.38 -23.50
C TYR A 8 -16.18 -26.55 -24.23
N THR A 9 -15.65 -27.04 -25.36
CA THR A 9 -16.21 -28.23 -26.04
C THR A 9 -16.07 -29.50 -25.22
N LYS A 10 -15.09 -29.53 -24.33
CA LYS A 10 -14.79 -30.65 -23.40
C LYS A 10 -15.49 -30.51 -22.04
N LEU A 11 -16.28 -29.47 -21.82
CA LEU A 11 -17.01 -29.27 -20.57
C LEU A 11 -18.04 -30.38 -20.35
N ARG A 12 -18.03 -30.98 -19.16
CA ARG A 12 -18.99 -31.97 -18.67
C ARG A 12 -19.36 -31.63 -17.21
N LEU A 13 -20.53 -32.07 -16.77
CA LEU A 13 -20.93 -31.87 -15.35
C LEU A 13 -19.92 -32.51 -14.39
N SER A 14 -19.29 -33.62 -14.79
CA SER A 14 -18.28 -34.31 -13.98
C SER A 14 -16.97 -33.52 -13.80
N ASN A 15 -16.65 -32.56 -14.67
CA ASN A 15 -15.40 -31.81 -14.63
C ASN A 15 -15.58 -30.32 -14.36
N ILE A 16 -16.80 -29.84 -14.08
CA ILE A 16 -17.10 -28.44 -13.86
C ILE A 16 -16.36 -27.85 -12.63
N THR A 17 -16.02 -28.69 -11.64
CA THR A 17 -15.27 -28.31 -10.44
C THR A 17 -13.76 -28.26 -10.67
N SER A 18 -13.27 -28.72 -11.83
CA SER A 18 -11.85 -28.67 -12.16
C SER A 18 -11.31 -27.24 -12.21
N LYS A 19 -10.00 -27.08 -12.06
CA LYS A 19 -9.33 -25.77 -12.10
C LYS A 19 -9.64 -25.00 -13.38
N GLU A 20 -9.89 -25.70 -14.48
CA GLU A 20 -10.16 -25.13 -15.80
C GLU A 20 -11.56 -24.51 -15.88
N TYR A 21 -12.61 -25.17 -15.32
CA TYR A 21 -14.00 -24.78 -15.49
C TYR A 21 -14.67 -24.18 -14.24
N ARG A 22 -14.06 -24.27 -13.05
CA ARG A 22 -14.66 -23.84 -11.77
C ARG A 22 -15.15 -22.39 -11.74
N HIS A 23 -14.64 -21.54 -12.62
CA HIS A 23 -15.10 -20.13 -12.72
C HIS A 23 -16.56 -20.04 -13.16
N LEU A 24 -17.08 -21.05 -13.87
CA LEU A 24 -18.49 -21.11 -14.28
C LEU A 24 -19.44 -21.33 -13.08
N LEU A 25 -18.95 -21.90 -11.97
CA LEU A 25 -19.74 -22.05 -10.75
C LEU A 25 -20.20 -20.73 -10.17
N LEU A 26 -19.53 -19.61 -10.48
CA LEU A 26 -19.98 -18.28 -10.09
C LEU A 26 -21.32 -17.89 -10.71
N LEU A 27 -21.74 -18.54 -11.82
CA LEU A 27 -23.07 -18.34 -12.40
C LEU A 27 -24.19 -18.87 -11.50
N LEU A 28 -23.89 -19.78 -10.57
CA LEU A 28 -24.89 -20.23 -9.58
C LEU A 28 -25.36 -19.09 -8.67
N GLY A 29 -24.57 -18.03 -8.51
CA GLY A 29 -25.00 -16.81 -7.81
C GLY A 29 -26.26 -16.19 -8.42
N TRP A 30 -26.40 -16.22 -9.76
CA TRP A 30 -27.60 -15.73 -10.43
C TRP A 30 -28.83 -16.58 -10.10
N VAL A 31 -28.68 -17.90 -10.06
CA VAL A 31 -29.77 -18.82 -9.70
C VAL A 31 -30.21 -18.58 -8.25
N ALA A 32 -29.25 -18.48 -7.34
CA ALA A 32 -29.54 -18.20 -5.95
C ALA A 32 -30.22 -16.84 -5.77
N TYR A 33 -29.74 -15.81 -6.47
CA TYR A 33 -30.35 -14.49 -6.45
C TYR A 33 -31.80 -14.52 -6.97
N PHE A 34 -32.05 -15.17 -8.13
CA PHE A 34 -33.39 -15.28 -8.70
C PHE A 34 -34.39 -15.91 -7.74
N ILE A 35 -33.97 -17.00 -7.06
CA ILE A 35 -34.83 -17.65 -6.04
C ILE A 35 -35.13 -16.67 -4.91
N MET A 36 -34.11 -15.99 -4.39
CA MET A 36 -34.27 -15.04 -3.28
C MET A 36 -35.09 -13.82 -3.68
N TYR A 37 -34.93 -13.32 -4.91
CA TYR A 37 -35.72 -12.23 -5.46
C TYR A 37 -37.22 -12.61 -5.52
N LEU A 38 -37.54 -13.78 -6.07
CA LEU A 38 -38.91 -14.28 -6.10
C LEU A 38 -39.51 -14.45 -4.67
N VAL A 39 -38.69 -14.87 -3.73
CA VAL A 39 -39.13 -14.95 -2.31
C VAL A 39 -39.43 -13.57 -1.77
N THR A 40 -38.52 -12.61 -1.90
CA THR A 40 -38.72 -11.26 -1.37
C THR A 40 -39.92 -10.57 -1.99
N GLU A 41 -40.13 -10.74 -3.29
CA GLU A 41 -41.23 -10.10 -4.01
C GLU A 41 -42.60 -10.65 -3.64
N ASN A 42 -42.72 -11.95 -3.38
CA ASN A 42 -44.00 -12.58 -3.04
C ASN A 42 -44.33 -12.55 -1.53
N PHE A 43 -43.34 -12.45 -0.64
CA PHE A 43 -43.57 -12.52 0.80
C PHE A 43 -43.55 -11.14 1.50
N ILE A 44 -43.04 -10.09 0.86
CA ILE A 44 -43.02 -8.75 1.45
C ILE A 44 -44.15 -7.91 0.84
N PRO A 45 -45.18 -7.59 1.61
CA PRO A 45 -46.31 -6.81 1.09
C PRO A 45 -45.89 -5.35 0.86
N VAL A 46 -46.35 -4.74 -0.23
CA VAL A 46 -46.07 -3.35 -0.61
C VAL A 46 -46.36 -2.34 0.51
N SER A 47 -47.36 -2.62 1.36
CA SER A 47 -47.71 -1.78 2.49
C SER A 47 -46.62 -1.68 3.57
N LYS A 48 -45.65 -2.58 3.58
CA LYS A 48 -44.50 -2.54 4.49
C LYS A 48 -43.26 -1.88 3.82
N CYS A 49 -43.33 -1.53 2.57
CA CYS A 49 -42.21 -0.94 1.85
C CYS A 49 -42.10 0.56 2.13
N HIS A 50 -40.86 1.03 2.26
CA HIS A 50 -40.53 2.44 2.38
C HIS A 50 -40.46 3.09 1.00
N VAL A 51 -41.12 4.23 0.82
CA VAL A 51 -41.05 4.98 -0.42
C VAL A 51 -39.67 5.62 -0.56
N VAL A 52 -38.97 5.33 -1.64
CA VAL A 52 -37.68 5.94 -1.99
C VAL A 52 -37.90 7.08 -2.95
N HIS A 53 -37.67 8.30 -2.49
CA HIS A 53 -37.84 9.53 -3.25
C HIS A 53 -36.90 10.62 -2.71
N CYS A 54 -36.41 11.50 -3.58
CA CYS A 54 -35.71 12.71 -3.19
C CYS A 54 -36.04 13.87 -4.14
N PHE A 55 -35.72 15.11 -3.75
CA PHE A 55 -36.03 16.31 -4.55
C PHE A 55 -35.40 16.30 -5.96
N ILE A 56 -34.31 15.53 -6.17
CA ILE A 56 -33.66 15.40 -7.48
C ILE A 56 -34.56 14.62 -8.43
N ASP A 57 -35.35 13.68 -7.93
CA ASP A 57 -36.28 12.88 -8.76
C ASP A 57 -37.36 13.74 -9.42
N ASP A 58 -37.76 14.85 -8.76
CA ASP A 58 -38.72 15.80 -9.28
C ASP A 58 -38.10 16.71 -10.38
N LEU A 59 -36.77 16.93 -10.30
CA LEU A 59 -36.04 17.70 -11.31
C LEU A 59 -35.73 16.92 -12.57
N ILE A 60 -35.66 15.58 -12.49
CA ILE A 60 -35.37 14.71 -13.62
C ILE A 60 -36.71 14.47 -14.39
N PRO A 61 -36.87 14.99 -15.65
CA PRO A 61 -38.08 14.75 -16.40
C PRO A 61 -38.15 13.30 -16.89
N PHE A 62 -39.38 12.79 -17.07
CA PHE A 62 -39.60 11.54 -17.80
C PHE A 62 -39.16 11.71 -19.25
N ASN A 63 -38.42 10.73 -19.79
CA ASN A 63 -37.99 10.75 -21.20
C ASN A 63 -37.92 9.34 -21.78
N ASP A 64 -38.84 9.07 -22.74
CA ASP A 64 -39.01 7.78 -23.39
C ASP A 64 -37.81 7.34 -24.26
N TYR A 65 -37.00 8.26 -24.78
CA TYR A 65 -35.80 7.91 -25.54
C TYR A 65 -34.76 7.14 -24.73
N PHE A 66 -34.71 7.35 -23.42
CA PHE A 66 -33.81 6.64 -22.56
C PHE A 66 -34.13 5.16 -22.40
N VAL A 67 -35.31 4.70 -22.82
CA VAL A 67 -35.62 3.25 -22.81
C VAL A 67 -34.67 2.45 -23.68
N ILE A 68 -34.08 3.06 -24.71
CA ILE A 68 -33.10 2.42 -25.61
C ILE A 68 -31.84 2.02 -24.76
N PHE A 69 -31.36 2.93 -23.96
CA PHE A 69 -30.22 2.64 -23.07
C PHE A 69 -30.61 1.66 -21.96
N TYR A 70 -31.79 1.82 -21.39
CA TYR A 70 -32.31 0.94 -20.35
C TYR A 70 -32.38 -0.52 -20.84
N VAL A 71 -32.97 -0.77 -22.00
CA VAL A 71 -33.12 -2.12 -22.58
C VAL A 71 -31.77 -2.65 -23.10
N SER A 72 -30.89 -1.78 -23.60
CA SER A 72 -29.55 -2.19 -24.03
C SER A 72 -28.71 -2.81 -22.90
N TRP A 73 -29.10 -2.61 -21.64
CA TRP A 73 -28.47 -3.24 -20.46
C TRP A 73 -28.42 -4.77 -20.57
N TYR A 74 -29.49 -5.41 -21.04
CA TYR A 74 -29.51 -6.88 -21.19
C TYR A 74 -28.46 -7.34 -22.20
N ILE A 75 -28.34 -6.67 -23.32
CA ILE A 75 -27.35 -6.96 -24.35
C ILE A 75 -25.94 -6.66 -23.82
N PHE A 76 -25.78 -5.53 -23.17
CA PHE A 76 -24.51 -5.11 -22.58
C PHE A 76 -23.98 -6.13 -21.56
N MET A 77 -24.83 -6.61 -20.67
CA MET A 77 -24.48 -7.62 -19.66
C MET A 77 -24.11 -8.96 -20.31
N VAL A 78 -24.99 -9.48 -21.17
CA VAL A 78 -24.77 -10.79 -21.81
C VAL A 78 -23.51 -10.79 -22.67
N LEU A 79 -23.35 -9.79 -23.54
CA LEU A 79 -22.18 -9.72 -24.41
C LEU A 79 -20.87 -9.52 -23.63
N SER A 80 -20.89 -8.68 -22.60
CA SER A 80 -19.70 -8.46 -21.78
C SER A 80 -19.28 -9.73 -21.05
N LEU A 81 -20.19 -10.41 -20.36
CA LEU A 81 -19.91 -11.65 -19.65
C LEU A 81 -19.50 -12.77 -20.61
N LEU A 82 -20.09 -12.84 -21.80
CA LEU A 82 -19.71 -13.80 -22.85
C LEU A 82 -18.27 -13.54 -23.33
N VAL A 83 -17.94 -12.29 -23.63
CA VAL A 83 -16.57 -11.90 -24.03
C VAL A 83 -15.58 -12.22 -22.92
N PHE A 84 -15.90 -11.96 -21.66
CA PHE A 84 -15.02 -12.25 -20.54
C PHE A 84 -14.81 -13.75 -20.34
N VAL A 85 -15.88 -14.54 -20.35
CA VAL A 85 -15.77 -16.00 -20.17
C VAL A 85 -14.99 -16.66 -21.30
N LEU A 86 -15.13 -16.16 -22.53
CA LEU A 86 -14.42 -16.73 -23.68
C LEU A 86 -12.95 -16.29 -23.77
N TYR A 87 -12.67 -15.02 -23.48
CA TYR A 87 -11.37 -14.41 -23.81
C TYR A 87 -10.61 -13.85 -22.62
N ASP A 88 -11.22 -13.73 -21.41
CA ASP A 88 -10.57 -13.18 -20.21
C ASP A 88 -11.23 -13.63 -18.92
N ILE A 89 -10.90 -14.83 -18.47
CA ILE A 89 -11.46 -15.42 -17.23
C ILE A 89 -11.23 -14.52 -16.00
N LYS A 90 -10.13 -13.75 -15.96
CA LYS A 90 -9.88 -12.84 -14.82
C LYS A 90 -10.92 -11.74 -14.75
N SER A 91 -11.25 -11.12 -15.89
CA SER A 91 -12.33 -10.12 -15.99
C SER A 91 -13.70 -10.73 -15.70
N PHE A 92 -13.96 -11.96 -16.13
CA PHE A 92 -15.17 -12.70 -15.78
C PHE A 92 -15.32 -12.89 -14.28
N VAL A 93 -14.30 -13.43 -13.64
CA VAL A 93 -14.31 -13.68 -12.19
C VAL A 93 -14.44 -12.36 -11.40
N ARG A 94 -13.81 -11.28 -11.88
CA ARG A 94 -13.95 -9.96 -11.29
C ARG A 94 -15.38 -9.46 -11.32
N ALA A 95 -15.99 -9.42 -12.51
CA ALA A 95 -17.37 -8.98 -12.68
C ALA A 95 -18.34 -9.85 -11.83
N GLN A 96 -18.20 -11.17 -11.87
CA GLN A 96 -19.08 -12.07 -11.12
C GLN A 96 -18.95 -11.91 -9.59
N LYS A 97 -17.75 -11.71 -9.04
CA LYS A 97 -17.58 -11.46 -7.60
C LYS A 97 -18.26 -10.18 -7.15
N LEU A 98 -18.15 -9.09 -7.92
CA LEU A 98 -18.85 -7.84 -7.64
C LEU A 98 -20.36 -8.02 -7.73
N ILE A 99 -20.85 -8.68 -8.79
CA ILE A 99 -22.28 -8.96 -8.98
C ILE A 99 -22.83 -9.77 -7.81
N ILE A 100 -22.19 -10.87 -7.43
CA ILE A 100 -22.61 -11.70 -6.30
C ILE A 100 -22.60 -10.91 -4.99
N GLY A 101 -21.55 -10.11 -4.75
CA GLY A 101 -21.49 -9.25 -3.57
C GLY A 101 -22.65 -8.26 -3.51
N MET A 102 -23.01 -7.65 -4.64
CA MET A 102 -24.17 -6.76 -4.75
C MET A 102 -25.50 -7.51 -4.55
N GLN A 103 -25.64 -8.69 -5.11
CA GLN A 103 -26.83 -9.53 -4.93
C GLN A 103 -27.07 -9.85 -3.47
N ILE A 104 -26.03 -10.29 -2.76
CA ILE A 104 -26.14 -10.61 -1.32
C ILE A 104 -26.60 -9.41 -0.52
N ILE A 105 -25.95 -8.25 -0.71
CA ILE A 105 -26.29 -7.05 0.07
C ILE A 105 -27.66 -6.51 -0.32
N ALA A 106 -28.02 -6.53 -1.60
CA ALA A 106 -29.34 -6.09 -2.07
C ALA A 106 -30.45 -6.97 -1.45
N VAL A 107 -30.31 -8.30 -1.47
CA VAL A 107 -31.31 -9.20 -0.86
C VAL A 107 -31.44 -8.92 0.64
N ILE A 108 -30.32 -8.74 1.35
CA ILE A 108 -30.35 -8.36 2.78
C ILE A 108 -31.09 -7.03 2.97
N THR A 109 -30.82 -6.04 2.12
CA THR A 109 -31.47 -4.72 2.18
C THR A 109 -32.96 -4.85 1.90
N TYR A 110 -33.37 -5.62 0.90
CA TYR A 110 -34.79 -5.82 0.55
C TYR A 110 -35.59 -6.51 1.69
N ILE A 111 -34.93 -7.36 2.46
CA ILE A 111 -35.56 -8.01 3.64
C ILE A 111 -35.61 -7.07 4.84
N VAL A 112 -34.51 -6.38 5.14
CA VAL A 112 -34.38 -5.56 6.35
C VAL A 112 -35.06 -4.20 6.18
N TRP A 113 -34.97 -3.63 4.99
CA TRP A 113 -35.51 -2.32 4.63
C TRP A 113 -36.16 -2.37 3.25
N PRO A 114 -37.35 -3.03 3.13
CA PRO A 114 -38.03 -3.16 1.86
C PRO A 114 -38.40 -1.80 1.31
N SER A 115 -38.17 -1.61 0.02
CA SER A 115 -38.27 -0.32 -0.66
C SER A 115 -39.25 -0.38 -1.84
N VAL A 116 -39.92 0.74 -2.12
CA VAL A 116 -40.82 0.94 -3.24
C VAL A 116 -40.61 2.32 -3.83
N GLN A 117 -40.78 2.46 -5.14
CA GLN A 117 -40.80 3.76 -5.82
C GLN A 117 -42.21 4.05 -6.40
N ASN A 118 -42.54 5.33 -6.45
CA ASN A 118 -43.82 5.85 -6.97
C ASN A 118 -43.60 6.91 -8.05
N LEU A 119 -42.52 6.77 -8.83
CA LEU A 119 -42.08 7.76 -9.82
C LEU A 119 -42.69 7.52 -11.21
N ARG A 120 -43.25 6.32 -11.45
CA ARG A 120 -43.80 5.95 -12.76
C ARG A 120 -44.98 6.82 -13.11
N PRO A 121 -45.06 7.42 -14.34
CA PRO A 121 -46.21 8.19 -14.74
C PRO A 121 -47.44 7.27 -14.93
N ASP A 122 -48.59 7.74 -14.51
CA ASP A 122 -49.89 7.02 -14.70
C ASP A 122 -50.27 6.87 -16.18
N THR A 123 -49.88 7.85 -17.00
CA THR A 123 -50.15 7.87 -18.45
C THR A 123 -48.93 8.45 -19.18
N PHE A 124 -48.70 7.98 -20.42
CA PHE A 124 -47.68 8.52 -21.28
C PHE A 124 -48.21 9.63 -22.14
N GLU A 125 -47.54 10.76 -22.21
CA GLU A 125 -47.93 11.90 -23.11
C GLU A 125 -47.87 11.55 -24.59
N ARG A 126 -47.03 10.56 -24.96
CA ARG A 126 -46.84 10.12 -26.36
C ARG A 126 -47.16 8.64 -26.45
N ASP A 127 -47.86 8.25 -27.52
CA ASP A 127 -48.06 6.85 -27.89
C ASP A 127 -47.13 6.48 -29.05
N ASN A 128 -45.99 5.89 -28.72
CA ASN A 128 -45.00 5.43 -29.67
C ASN A 128 -44.43 4.05 -29.26
N VAL A 129 -43.56 3.48 -30.10
CA VAL A 129 -42.98 2.15 -29.86
C VAL A 129 -42.19 2.12 -28.54
N LEU A 130 -41.53 3.21 -28.17
CA LEU A 130 -40.70 3.28 -26.95
C LEU A 130 -41.55 3.30 -25.68
N THR A 131 -42.65 4.08 -25.68
CA THR A 131 -43.60 4.14 -24.57
C THR A 131 -44.37 2.83 -24.41
N ARG A 132 -44.75 2.15 -25.52
CA ARG A 132 -45.37 0.81 -25.50
C ARG A 132 -44.42 -0.23 -24.92
N LEU A 133 -43.12 -0.20 -25.31
CA LEU A 133 -42.08 -1.05 -24.75
C LEU A 133 -41.91 -0.79 -23.24
N LEU A 134 -41.88 0.48 -22.84
CA LEU A 134 -41.76 0.86 -21.43
C LEU A 134 -43.00 0.44 -20.61
N GLY A 135 -44.22 0.59 -21.18
CA GLY A 135 -45.47 0.09 -20.58
C GLY A 135 -45.42 -1.42 -20.35
N PHE A 136 -44.89 -2.18 -21.32
CA PHE A 136 -44.69 -3.61 -21.16
C PHE A 136 -43.68 -3.89 -20.00
N ILE A 137 -42.55 -3.17 -19.93
CA ILE A 137 -41.56 -3.31 -18.84
C ILE A 137 -42.24 -3.03 -17.50
N TYR A 138 -43.00 -1.96 -17.36
CA TYR A 138 -43.73 -1.61 -16.12
C TYR A 138 -44.78 -2.66 -15.72
N SER A 139 -45.33 -3.39 -16.67
CA SER A 139 -46.31 -4.46 -16.37
C SER A 139 -45.67 -5.76 -15.85
N VAL A 140 -44.38 -5.99 -16.20
CA VAL A 140 -43.65 -7.21 -15.86
C VAL A 140 -42.78 -6.99 -14.59
N ASP A 141 -42.25 -5.79 -14.41
CA ASP A 141 -41.32 -5.42 -13.35
C ASP A 141 -42.07 -4.62 -12.28
N THR A 142 -42.04 -5.11 -11.03
CA THR A 142 -42.73 -4.45 -9.91
C THR A 142 -41.95 -3.22 -9.44
N PRO A 143 -42.60 -2.21 -8.84
CA PRO A 143 -41.93 -1.04 -8.30
C PRO A 143 -41.28 -1.28 -6.91
N THR A 144 -41.12 -2.55 -6.49
CA THR A 144 -40.56 -2.93 -5.18
C THR A 144 -39.14 -3.42 -5.27
N GLY A 145 -38.42 -3.48 -4.14
CA GLY A 145 -37.02 -3.93 -4.10
C GLY A 145 -36.10 -3.04 -4.94
N VAL A 146 -36.27 -1.71 -4.87
CA VAL A 146 -35.57 -0.77 -5.76
C VAL A 146 -34.23 -0.28 -5.25
N CYS A 147 -34.01 -0.24 -3.94
CA CYS A 147 -32.77 0.28 -3.35
C CYS A 147 -31.95 -0.84 -2.68
N PRO A 148 -30.66 -1.00 -3.05
CA PRO A 148 -29.90 -0.32 -4.11
C PRO A 148 -30.27 -0.82 -5.52
N SER A 149 -30.10 0.03 -6.55
CA SER A 149 -30.36 -0.34 -7.93
C SER A 149 -29.38 -1.39 -8.45
N LEU A 150 -29.84 -2.61 -8.72
CA LEU A 150 -29.01 -3.67 -9.28
C LEU A 150 -28.71 -3.45 -10.78
N HIS A 151 -29.57 -2.74 -11.51
CA HIS A 151 -29.27 -2.29 -12.88
C HIS A 151 -27.96 -1.48 -12.92
N VAL A 152 -27.86 -0.50 -12.04
CA VAL A 152 -26.67 0.35 -11.90
C VAL A 152 -25.50 -0.47 -11.36
N GLY A 153 -25.71 -1.24 -10.30
CA GLY A 153 -24.67 -2.02 -9.65
C GLY A 153 -23.98 -3.02 -10.58
N TYR A 154 -24.76 -3.79 -11.34
CA TYR A 154 -24.19 -4.76 -12.30
C TYR A 154 -23.49 -4.07 -13.47
N THR A 155 -24.02 -2.93 -13.94
CA THR A 155 -23.34 -2.13 -14.96
C THR A 155 -21.97 -1.69 -14.48
N LEU A 156 -21.87 -1.15 -13.24
CA LEU A 156 -20.60 -0.73 -12.64
C LEU A 156 -19.64 -1.91 -12.45
N ALA A 157 -20.15 -3.09 -12.05
CA ALA A 157 -19.32 -4.29 -11.91
C ALA A 157 -18.70 -4.72 -13.25
N VAL A 158 -19.47 -4.69 -14.32
CA VAL A 158 -18.99 -4.99 -15.68
C VAL A 158 -18.04 -3.92 -16.20
N LEU A 159 -18.32 -2.64 -15.94
CA LEU A 159 -17.44 -1.53 -16.31
C LEU A 159 -16.08 -1.64 -15.60
N SER A 160 -16.06 -1.99 -14.32
CA SER A 160 -14.81 -2.25 -13.60
C SER A 160 -13.94 -3.29 -14.32
N ALA A 161 -14.54 -4.40 -14.74
CA ALA A 161 -13.82 -5.44 -15.46
C ALA A 161 -13.27 -4.95 -16.81
N TRP A 162 -14.03 -4.15 -17.56
CA TRP A 162 -13.59 -3.55 -18.82
C TRP A 162 -12.47 -2.52 -18.63
N ILE A 163 -12.54 -1.68 -17.60
CA ILE A 163 -11.54 -0.64 -17.32
C ILE A 163 -10.19 -1.26 -16.97
N VAL A 164 -10.18 -2.34 -16.17
CA VAL A 164 -8.95 -3.02 -15.75
C VAL A 164 -8.33 -3.83 -16.88
N LYS A 165 -9.11 -4.26 -17.87
CA LYS A 165 -8.63 -5.04 -19.02
C LYS A 165 -7.59 -4.27 -19.83
N ARG A 166 -6.41 -4.89 -20.09
CA ARG A 166 -5.25 -4.21 -20.72
C ARG A 166 -5.19 -4.31 -22.22
N ASP A 167 -5.82 -5.33 -22.82
CA ASP A 167 -5.69 -5.70 -24.23
C ASP A 167 -6.75 -5.04 -25.15
N ILE A 168 -7.38 -3.96 -24.71
CA ILE A 168 -8.34 -3.17 -25.50
C ILE A 168 -7.86 -1.73 -25.70
N LYS A 169 -8.23 -1.16 -26.84
CA LYS A 169 -7.85 0.22 -27.22
C LYS A 169 -8.56 1.25 -26.34
N LEU A 170 -7.92 2.40 -26.12
CA LEU A 170 -8.48 3.47 -25.27
C LEU A 170 -9.87 3.93 -25.74
N TRP A 171 -10.07 4.11 -27.06
CA TRP A 171 -11.37 4.52 -27.58
C TRP A 171 -12.49 3.51 -27.28
N GLN A 172 -12.16 2.19 -27.26
CA GLN A 172 -13.12 1.15 -26.87
C GLN A 172 -13.48 1.26 -25.39
N LYS A 173 -12.50 1.53 -24.53
CA LYS A 173 -12.77 1.78 -23.11
C LYS A 173 -13.67 2.99 -22.92
N ILE A 174 -13.36 4.08 -23.60
CA ILE A 174 -14.18 5.32 -23.53
C ILE A 174 -15.60 5.03 -23.98
N PHE A 175 -15.79 4.36 -25.13
CA PHE A 175 -17.10 4.02 -25.65
C PHE A 175 -17.91 3.13 -24.69
N ILE A 176 -17.30 2.03 -24.20
CA ILE A 176 -17.94 1.09 -23.27
C ILE A 176 -18.32 1.81 -21.95
N THR A 177 -17.43 2.67 -21.45
CA THR A 177 -17.69 3.43 -20.23
C THR A 177 -18.82 4.44 -20.43
N ALA A 178 -18.80 5.19 -21.53
CA ALA A 178 -19.85 6.16 -21.84
C ALA A 178 -21.20 5.47 -22.00
N TRP A 179 -21.26 4.35 -22.72
CA TRP A 179 -22.48 3.57 -22.87
C TRP A 179 -23.01 3.03 -21.54
N GLY A 180 -22.14 2.47 -20.70
CA GLY A 180 -22.53 2.00 -19.37
C GLY A 180 -23.00 3.12 -18.45
N LEU A 181 -22.41 4.32 -18.52
CA LEU A 181 -22.90 5.49 -17.79
C LEU A 181 -24.29 5.93 -18.30
N MET A 182 -24.54 5.86 -19.61
CA MET A 182 -25.89 6.14 -20.16
C MET A 182 -26.91 5.12 -19.65
N ILE A 183 -26.54 3.84 -19.52
CA ILE A 183 -27.41 2.83 -18.89
C ILE A 183 -27.69 3.23 -17.42
N CYS A 184 -26.67 3.59 -16.63
CA CYS A 184 -26.87 4.00 -15.24
C CYS A 184 -27.76 5.23 -15.09
N ILE A 185 -27.67 6.19 -15.98
CA ILE A 185 -28.49 7.42 -15.98
C ILE A 185 -29.92 7.11 -16.44
N SER A 186 -30.08 6.20 -17.41
CA SER A 186 -31.37 5.92 -18.03
C SER A 186 -32.44 5.47 -17.03
N VAL A 187 -32.06 4.76 -15.96
CA VAL A 187 -33.00 4.25 -14.94
C VAL A 187 -33.80 5.36 -14.24
N CYS A 188 -33.22 6.56 -14.11
CA CYS A 188 -33.88 7.73 -13.54
C CYS A 188 -34.84 8.39 -14.58
N PHE A 189 -34.44 8.49 -15.86
CA PHE A 189 -35.25 9.10 -16.91
C PHE A 189 -36.44 8.24 -17.31
N VAL A 190 -36.30 6.91 -17.25
CA VAL A 190 -37.43 5.98 -17.45
C VAL A 190 -38.18 5.70 -16.13
N LYS A 191 -37.92 6.46 -15.07
CA LYS A 191 -38.64 6.38 -13.77
C LYS A 191 -38.74 4.97 -13.16
N GLN A 192 -37.72 4.14 -13.39
CA GLN A 192 -37.59 2.82 -12.79
C GLN A 192 -36.90 2.86 -11.42
N HIS A 193 -36.01 3.84 -11.21
CA HIS A 193 -35.30 4.03 -9.95
C HIS A 193 -35.22 5.50 -9.55
N SER A 194 -35.23 5.76 -8.26
CA SER A 194 -34.88 7.04 -7.67
C SER A 194 -33.37 7.30 -7.83
N PHE A 195 -32.99 8.56 -7.84
CA PHE A 195 -31.60 8.98 -7.77
C PHE A 195 -30.89 8.45 -6.51
N VAL A 196 -31.63 8.26 -5.40
CA VAL A 196 -31.13 7.64 -4.18
C VAL A 196 -30.67 6.20 -4.42
N ASP A 197 -31.43 5.41 -5.21
CA ASP A 197 -31.11 4.03 -5.54
C ASP A 197 -29.81 3.93 -6.35
N VAL A 198 -29.61 4.89 -7.25
CA VAL A 198 -28.39 5.02 -8.06
C VAL A 198 -27.17 5.34 -7.17
N CYS A 199 -27.32 6.31 -6.27
CA CYS A 199 -26.27 6.66 -5.31
C CYS A 199 -25.93 5.50 -4.38
N ALA A 200 -26.94 4.79 -3.85
CA ALA A 200 -26.75 3.62 -3.02
C ALA A 200 -25.98 2.51 -3.75
N ALA A 201 -26.34 2.23 -5.01
CA ALA A 201 -25.64 1.26 -5.85
C ALA A 201 -24.18 1.66 -6.11
N PHE A 202 -23.92 2.94 -6.35
CA PHE A 202 -22.57 3.45 -6.57
C PHE A 202 -21.70 3.34 -5.30
N ILE A 203 -22.24 3.72 -4.15
CA ILE A 203 -21.54 3.58 -2.85
C ILE A 203 -21.25 2.11 -2.56
N LEU A 204 -22.22 1.23 -2.78
CA LEU A 204 -22.06 -0.20 -2.60
C LEU A 204 -20.99 -0.78 -3.55
N TYR A 205 -21.01 -0.34 -4.81
CA TYR A 205 -19.97 -0.72 -5.78
C TYR A 205 -18.58 -0.32 -5.31
N LEU A 206 -18.38 0.94 -4.87
CA LEU A 206 -17.08 1.40 -4.36
C LEU A 206 -16.64 0.60 -3.14
N PHE A 207 -17.54 0.31 -2.23
CA PHE A 207 -17.26 -0.49 -1.03
C PHE A 207 -16.80 -1.90 -1.39
N LEU A 208 -17.52 -2.60 -2.28
CA LEU A 208 -17.15 -3.94 -2.74
C LEU A 208 -15.86 -3.94 -3.56
N GLU A 209 -15.65 -2.93 -4.40
CA GLU A 209 -14.43 -2.77 -5.19
C GLU A 209 -13.21 -2.65 -4.27
N LEU A 210 -13.31 -1.85 -3.22
CA LEU A 210 -12.24 -1.68 -2.23
C LEU A 210 -11.97 -2.96 -1.44
N ILE A 211 -12.99 -3.68 -0.99
CA ILE A 211 -12.81 -4.89 -0.20
C ILE A 211 -12.29 -6.05 -1.05
N LEU A 212 -12.88 -6.28 -2.21
CA LEU A 212 -12.57 -7.46 -3.03
C LEU A 212 -11.30 -7.30 -3.85
N PHE A 213 -10.94 -6.06 -4.23
CA PHE A 213 -9.86 -5.76 -5.16
C PHE A 213 -8.87 -4.70 -4.67
N GLU A 214 -8.78 -4.46 -3.37
CA GLU A 214 -7.80 -3.54 -2.77
C GLU A 214 -6.38 -3.75 -3.34
N ARG A 215 -6.00 -5.01 -3.59
CA ARG A 215 -4.68 -5.38 -4.12
C ARG A 215 -4.46 -4.95 -5.58
N GLU A 216 -5.51 -4.70 -6.34
CA GLU A 216 -5.42 -4.38 -7.78
C GLU A 216 -5.55 -2.88 -8.06
N PHE A 217 -6.10 -2.13 -7.11
CA PHE A 217 -6.32 -0.69 -7.28
C PHE A 217 -4.99 0.08 -7.18
N LYS A 218 -4.59 0.71 -8.29
CA LYS A 218 -3.38 1.54 -8.35
C LYS A 218 -3.77 2.97 -8.67
N LEU A 219 -3.50 3.90 -7.76
CA LEU A 219 -3.48 5.33 -8.07
C LEU A 219 -2.12 5.67 -8.71
N GLY A 220 -2.04 5.66 -10.05
CA GLY A 220 -0.76 5.77 -10.77
C GLY A 220 0.10 4.51 -10.60
N LYS A 221 1.36 4.67 -10.14
CA LYS A 221 2.28 3.54 -9.87
C LYS A 221 2.06 2.86 -8.51
N ARG A 222 1.24 3.43 -7.60
CA ARG A 222 1.01 2.98 -6.22
C ARG A 222 -0.36 2.34 -6.06
N ARG A 223 -0.47 1.35 -5.17
CA ARG A 223 -1.75 0.76 -4.76
C ARG A 223 -2.37 1.62 -3.65
N ILE A 224 -3.70 1.55 -3.51
CA ILE A 224 -4.37 2.17 -2.35
C ILE A 224 -3.77 1.60 -1.06
N GLY A 225 -3.48 2.49 -0.11
CA GLY A 225 -2.85 2.14 1.16
C GLY A 225 -1.32 2.11 1.13
N ASP A 226 -0.66 2.21 -0.05
CA ASP A 226 0.78 2.39 -0.11
C ASP A 226 1.15 3.84 0.22
N ARG A 227 2.25 4.00 0.95
CA ARG A 227 2.86 5.30 1.26
C ARG A 227 3.81 5.73 0.13
N ARG A 228 4.26 6.98 0.16
CA ARG A 228 5.27 7.48 -0.81
C ARG A 228 6.64 6.88 -0.56
N ASP A 229 6.94 6.56 0.69
CA ASP A 229 8.19 6.01 1.20
C ASP A 229 8.17 4.49 1.38
N GLY A 230 6.98 3.84 1.26
CA GLY A 230 6.87 2.39 1.47
C GLY A 230 5.64 1.74 0.87
N THR A 231 5.80 0.48 0.51
CA THR A 231 4.73 -0.39 0.01
C THR A 231 4.11 -1.18 1.15
N LYS A 232 2.79 -1.08 1.34
CA LYS A 232 2.04 -1.82 2.37
C LYS A 232 2.24 -3.33 2.19
N LEU A 233 2.65 -4.00 3.24
CA LEU A 233 2.73 -5.45 3.27
C LEU A 233 1.34 -6.03 3.55
N ARG A 234 0.87 -6.89 2.63
CA ARG A 234 -0.49 -7.44 2.64
C ARG A 234 -0.52 -8.94 2.95
N ASP A 235 0.60 -9.61 2.70
CA ASP A 235 0.79 -11.04 2.93
C ASP A 235 1.79 -11.22 4.08
N ILE A 236 1.35 -10.88 5.30
CA ILE A 236 2.09 -11.06 6.55
C ILE A 236 1.34 -12.06 7.42
N ASP A 237 2.06 -12.76 8.29
CA ASP A 237 1.48 -13.68 9.25
C ASP A 237 0.66 -12.95 10.32
N ALA A 238 -0.14 -13.71 11.07
CA ALA A 238 -1.07 -13.17 12.05
C ALA A 238 -0.35 -12.40 13.18
N MET A 239 0.84 -12.85 13.60
CA MET A 239 1.59 -12.19 14.69
C MET A 239 2.05 -10.81 14.26
N HIS A 240 2.71 -10.69 13.11
CA HIS A 240 3.16 -9.40 12.57
C HIS A 240 2.00 -8.47 12.19
N TYR A 241 0.80 -9.02 11.95
CA TYR A 241 -0.41 -8.22 11.75
C TYR A 241 -0.95 -7.66 13.07
N ILE A 242 -0.97 -8.45 14.14
CA ILE A 242 -1.57 -8.09 15.43
C ILE A 242 -0.64 -7.20 16.25
N MET A 243 0.66 -7.44 16.25
CA MET A 243 1.62 -6.67 17.07
C MET A 243 1.50 -5.15 16.92
N PRO A 244 1.43 -4.56 15.71
CA PRO A 244 1.23 -3.12 15.56
C PRO A 244 -0.10 -2.59 16.10
N LEU A 245 -1.12 -3.44 16.23
CA LEU A 245 -2.41 -3.06 16.81
C LEU A 245 -2.34 -3.05 18.34
N MET A 246 -1.65 -4.03 18.94
CA MET A 246 -1.48 -4.13 20.40
C MET A 246 -0.50 -3.08 20.93
N TYR A 247 0.59 -2.84 20.19
CA TYR A 247 1.66 -1.91 20.57
C TYR A 247 1.83 -0.84 19.48
N PRO A 248 1.03 0.24 19.53
CA PRO A 248 0.98 1.22 18.44
C PRO A 248 2.20 2.15 18.37
N ASN A 249 2.84 2.44 19.50
CA ASN A 249 3.99 3.34 19.54
C ASN A 249 5.29 2.59 19.30
N ARG A 250 6.26 3.25 18.69
CA ARG A 250 7.55 2.65 18.36
C ARG A 250 8.42 2.45 19.60
N CYS A 251 8.43 3.42 20.49
CA CYS A 251 9.19 3.36 21.74
C CYS A 251 8.74 2.26 22.71
N ASP A 252 7.53 1.71 22.54
CA ASP A 252 7.04 0.59 23.36
C ASP A 252 7.53 -0.77 22.84
N ASN A 253 8.19 -0.79 21.68
CA ASN A 253 8.59 -2.01 20.96
C ASN A 253 10.09 -2.05 20.65
N GLU A 254 10.89 -1.47 21.51
CA GLU A 254 12.32 -1.39 21.33
C GLU A 254 13.03 -2.64 21.85
N ALA A 255 13.71 -3.34 20.95
CA ALA A 255 14.66 -4.39 21.31
C ALA A 255 16.08 -3.81 21.32
N TYR A 256 16.78 -3.99 22.43
CA TYR A 256 18.14 -3.51 22.63
C TYR A 256 19.14 -4.65 22.50
N MET A 257 20.09 -4.49 21.59
CA MET A 257 21.09 -5.53 21.33
C MET A 257 22.49 -4.92 21.25
N LYS A 258 23.46 -5.66 21.79
CA LYS A 258 24.89 -5.33 21.71
C LYS A 258 25.61 -6.29 20.78
N LEU A 259 26.50 -5.75 19.95
CA LEU A 259 27.37 -6.51 19.07
C LEU A 259 28.81 -6.07 19.26
N ALA A 260 29.67 -7.01 19.71
CA ALA A 260 31.10 -6.80 19.77
C ALA A 260 31.75 -7.32 18.48
N VAL A 261 32.53 -6.49 17.84
CA VAL A 261 33.15 -6.76 16.53
C VAL A 261 34.68 -6.65 16.69
N ASP A 262 35.41 -7.67 16.26
CA ASP A 262 36.87 -7.63 16.15
C ASP A 262 37.26 -6.79 14.93
N ILE A 263 37.82 -5.62 15.16
CA ILE A 263 38.22 -4.69 14.11
C ILE A 263 39.72 -4.71 13.79
N THR A 264 40.44 -5.73 14.24
CA THR A 264 41.88 -5.81 13.99
C THR A 264 42.20 -5.86 12.50
N SER A 265 41.58 -6.81 11.80
CA SER A 265 41.71 -6.92 10.33
C SER A 265 41.10 -5.73 9.58
N THR A 266 40.04 -5.16 10.13
CA THR A 266 39.37 -3.99 9.54
C THR A 266 40.28 -2.75 9.55
N GLU A 267 41.00 -2.53 10.65
CA GLU A 267 41.94 -1.40 10.73
C GLU A 267 43.16 -1.59 9.82
N ASP A 268 43.64 -2.83 9.68
CA ASP A 268 44.69 -3.13 8.71
C ASP A 268 44.23 -2.87 7.27
N TYR A 269 43.04 -3.34 6.94
CA TYR A 269 42.40 -3.06 5.64
C TYR A 269 42.27 -1.55 5.39
N ILE A 270 41.72 -0.77 6.34
CA ILE A 270 41.58 0.68 6.21
C ILE A 270 42.94 1.36 5.96
N ARG A 271 43.98 0.89 6.65
CA ARG A 271 45.33 1.41 6.51
C ARG A 271 45.89 1.18 5.09
N GLU A 272 45.73 -0.05 4.57
CA GLU A 272 46.14 -0.41 3.22
C GLU A 272 45.33 0.34 2.14
N TYR A 273 44.01 0.39 2.32
CA TYR A 273 43.10 1.13 1.43
C TYR A 273 43.53 2.62 1.33
N ASN A 274 43.76 3.27 2.48
CA ASN A 274 44.13 4.68 2.54
C ASN A 274 45.52 4.97 2.00
N LYS A 275 46.41 4.00 1.97
CA LYS A 275 47.70 4.12 1.28
C LYS A 275 47.55 4.08 -0.24
N ALA A 276 46.63 3.20 -0.72
CA ALA A 276 46.37 3.07 -2.15
C ALA A 276 45.52 4.24 -2.68
N HIS A 277 44.69 4.86 -1.85
CA HIS A 277 43.74 5.92 -2.19
C HIS A 277 43.93 7.16 -1.31
N PRO A 278 45.01 7.93 -1.45
CA PRO A 278 45.32 9.05 -0.55
C PRO A 278 44.30 10.18 -0.59
N ASP A 279 43.64 10.36 -1.72
CA ASP A 279 42.63 11.40 -1.94
C ASP A 279 41.21 10.93 -1.56
N ASP A 280 41.01 9.62 -1.36
CA ASP A 280 39.72 9.00 -1.13
C ASP A 280 39.73 8.08 0.10
N ARG A 281 40.16 8.65 1.23
CA ARG A 281 40.38 7.92 2.48
C ARG A 281 39.03 7.48 3.10
N ILE A 282 39.04 6.29 3.69
CA ILE A 282 37.91 5.73 4.45
C ILE A 282 38.24 5.65 5.94
N ALA A 283 37.22 5.67 6.77
CA ALA A 283 37.29 5.48 8.20
C ALA A 283 36.41 4.29 8.66
N ILE A 284 36.55 3.85 9.89
CA ILE A 284 35.71 2.80 10.47
C ILE A 284 34.22 3.16 10.41
N PHE A 285 33.89 4.44 10.48
CA PHE A 285 32.53 4.94 10.37
C PHE A 285 31.93 4.63 8.98
N ASP A 286 32.70 4.82 7.92
CA ASP A 286 32.27 4.52 6.54
C ASP A 286 32.02 3.02 6.35
N VAL A 287 32.91 2.18 6.93
CA VAL A 287 32.75 0.72 6.93
C VAL A 287 31.46 0.30 7.63
N VAL A 288 31.17 0.88 8.79
CA VAL A 288 29.94 0.56 9.54
C VAL A 288 28.69 1.00 8.78
N ILE A 289 28.69 2.18 8.16
CA ILE A 289 27.57 2.64 7.31
C ILE A 289 27.40 1.71 6.11
N ALA A 290 28.46 1.41 5.38
CA ALA A 290 28.41 0.53 4.20
C ALA A 290 27.90 -0.87 4.57
N ALA A 291 28.39 -1.43 5.71
CA ALA A 291 27.90 -2.71 6.22
C ALA A 291 26.42 -2.66 6.59
N ALA A 292 25.94 -1.57 7.22
CA ALA A 292 24.52 -1.40 7.55
C ALA A 292 23.65 -1.32 6.27
N LEU A 293 24.08 -0.58 5.26
CA LEU A 293 23.34 -0.46 3.99
C LEU A 293 23.32 -1.79 3.23
N LYS A 294 24.45 -2.52 3.14
CA LYS A 294 24.52 -3.85 2.54
C LYS A 294 23.67 -4.86 3.29
N LEU A 295 23.69 -4.82 4.63
CA LEU A 295 22.80 -5.62 5.48
C LEU A 295 21.33 -5.39 5.12
N LEU A 296 20.88 -4.14 5.04
CA LEU A 296 19.49 -3.77 4.72
C LEU A 296 19.09 -4.26 3.31
N ARG A 297 20.04 -4.27 2.37
CA ARG A 297 19.82 -4.80 1.02
C ARG A 297 19.67 -6.31 1.01
N MET A 298 20.53 -7.02 1.72
CA MET A 298 20.53 -8.48 1.80
C MET A 298 19.44 -9.04 2.73
N ARG A 299 18.98 -8.23 3.69
CA ARG A 299 18.01 -8.61 4.71
C ARG A 299 16.78 -7.69 4.66
N PRO A 300 15.87 -7.85 3.67
CA PRO A 300 14.80 -6.89 3.39
C PRO A 300 13.84 -6.65 4.57
N GLN A 301 13.63 -7.62 5.47
CA GLN A 301 12.78 -7.40 6.64
C GLN A 301 13.35 -6.34 7.59
N MET A 302 14.68 -6.16 7.63
CA MET A 302 15.32 -5.09 8.39
C MET A 302 15.03 -3.70 7.81
N ASN A 303 14.58 -3.61 6.55
CA ASN A 303 14.17 -2.37 5.90
C ASN A 303 12.65 -2.20 5.87
N ARG A 304 11.97 -2.66 6.92
CA ARG A 304 10.53 -2.46 7.15
C ARG A 304 10.30 -1.35 8.17
N PHE A 305 9.08 -0.83 8.20
CA PHE A 305 8.67 0.12 9.24
C PHE A 305 7.17 0.01 9.52
N ILE A 306 6.77 0.50 10.68
CA ILE A 306 5.37 0.59 11.08
C ILE A 306 4.93 2.06 11.04
N ALA A 307 3.80 2.30 10.36
CA ALA A 307 3.13 3.60 10.37
C ALA A 307 1.61 3.38 10.43
N ASN A 308 0.93 4.12 11.31
CA ASN A 308 -0.51 3.96 11.56
C ASN A 308 -0.92 2.49 11.74
N GLN A 309 -0.23 1.76 12.62
CA GLN A 309 -0.49 0.35 12.93
C GLN A 309 -0.42 -0.61 11.72
N THR A 310 0.23 -0.20 10.65
CA THR A 310 0.38 -0.96 9.42
C THR A 310 1.86 -1.12 9.08
N MET A 311 2.25 -2.31 8.64
CA MET A 311 3.62 -2.64 8.24
C MET A 311 3.85 -2.33 6.76
N TYR A 312 4.99 -1.70 6.50
CA TYR A 312 5.43 -1.32 5.16
C TYR A 312 6.82 -1.84 4.87
N GLN A 313 7.06 -2.27 3.63
CA GLN A 313 8.40 -2.42 3.07
C GLN A 313 8.84 -1.06 2.53
N ARG A 314 9.97 -0.54 3.01
CA ARG A 314 10.53 0.72 2.50
C ARG A 314 10.95 0.58 1.04
N ASN A 315 10.73 1.64 0.26
CA ASN A 315 11.04 1.64 -1.17
C ASN A 315 12.53 1.84 -1.44
N ASN A 316 13.21 2.62 -0.61
CA ASN A 316 14.63 2.95 -0.73
C ASN A 316 15.40 2.44 0.50
N ILE A 317 16.71 2.35 0.38
CA ILE A 317 17.60 2.10 1.53
C ILE A 317 18.30 3.43 1.83
N THR A 318 18.19 3.89 3.08
CA THR A 318 18.68 5.20 3.48
C THR A 318 19.32 5.14 4.85
N ALA A 319 20.42 5.85 5.03
CA ALA A 319 21.05 6.04 6.33
C ALA A 319 21.04 7.53 6.70
N ALA A 320 20.71 7.84 7.94
CA ALA A 320 20.92 9.16 8.52
C ALA A 320 21.98 9.05 9.62
N PHE A 321 22.77 10.10 9.80
CA PHE A 321 23.80 10.11 10.83
C PHE A 321 24.03 11.50 11.37
N THR A 322 24.40 11.56 12.65
CA THR A 322 24.62 12.80 13.38
C THR A 322 25.92 13.48 12.94
N VAL A 323 25.83 14.77 12.61
CA VAL A 323 26.97 15.63 12.32
C VAL A 323 26.96 16.81 13.28
N LYS A 324 27.99 16.94 14.11
CA LYS A 324 28.19 18.11 14.95
C LYS A 324 28.98 19.15 14.16
N LYS A 325 28.43 20.38 14.04
CA LYS A 325 29.08 21.47 13.27
C LYS A 325 30.38 21.90 13.95
N GLU A 326 30.34 22.04 15.27
CA GLU A 326 31.48 22.40 16.12
C GLU A 326 31.48 21.56 17.40
N PHE A 327 32.65 21.10 17.84
CA PHE A 327 32.81 20.36 19.10
C PHE A 327 32.86 21.32 20.31
N ARG A 328 31.73 21.98 20.56
CA ARG A 328 31.49 22.86 21.72
C ARG A 328 30.13 22.55 22.32
N ASP A 329 29.90 22.90 23.57
CA ASP A 329 28.65 22.62 24.29
C ASP A 329 27.43 23.30 23.63
N ASP A 330 27.62 24.46 23.05
CA ASP A 330 26.65 25.27 22.32
C ASP A 330 26.66 25.05 20.80
N GLY A 331 27.50 24.11 20.33
CA GLY A 331 27.60 23.81 18.89
C GLY A 331 26.38 23.09 18.34
N ASP A 332 25.86 23.59 17.23
CA ASP A 332 24.71 22.98 16.54
C ASP A 332 24.98 21.56 16.08
N GLU A 333 23.95 20.73 16.19
CA GLU A 333 23.96 19.35 15.76
C GLU A 333 22.88 19.17 14.67
N THR A 334 23.24 18.49 13.59
CA THR A 334 22.32 18.21 12.49
C THR A 334 22.41 16.75 12.08
N LEU A 335 21.41 16.24 11.39
CA LEU A 335 21.36 14.90 10.84
C LEU A 335 21.57 14.96 9.32
N ALA A 336 22.68 14.43 8.86
CA ALA A 336 22.96 14.17 7.47
C ALA A 336 22.21 12.92 7.00
N ARG A 337 21.84 12.86 5.72
CA ARG A 337 21.13 11.72 5.14
C ARG A 337 21.71 11.32 3.80
N ILE A 338 21.94 10.02 3.59
CA ILE A 338 22.33 9.44 2.31
C ILE A 338 21.31 8.44 1.82
N VAL A 339 21.19 8.32 0.50
CA VAL A 339 20.38 7.30 -0.18
C VAL A 339 21.34 6.33 -0.85
N ALA A 340 21.15 5.04 -0.56
CA ALA A 340 21.94 3.98 -1.17
C ALA A 340 21.31 3.51 -2.46
N GLU A 341 22.14 3.21 -3.44
CA GLU A 341 21.81 2.63 -4.73
C GLU A 341 22.34 1.20 -4.81
N ASP A 342 21.80 0.40 -5.72
CA ASP A 342 22.15 -1.02 -5.84
C ASP A 342 23.60 -1.28 -6.27
N ASP A 343 24.20 -0.33 -6.98
CA ASP A 343 25.58 -0.35 -7.46
C ASP A 343 26.58 0.36 -6.54
N ASP A 344 26.12 0.92 -5.41
CA ASP A 344 27.02 1.54 -4.44
C ASP A 344 28.03 0.54 -3.85
N THR A 345 29.24 1.01 -3.65
CA THR A 345 30.38 0.32 -3.05
C THR A 345 30.85 1.05 -1.80
N LEU A 346 31.80 0.47 -1.03
CA LEU A 346 32.40 1.14 0.13
C LEU A 346 32.97 2.53 -0.25
N GLY A 347 33.65 2.65 -1.37
CA GLY A 347 34.22 3.93 -1.85
C GLY A 347 33.14 4.95 -2.16
N SER A 348 32.10 4.58 -2.93
CA SER A 348 31.01 5.50 -3.29
C SER A 348 30.20 5.94 -2.07
N ILE A 349 29.97 5.06 -1.09
CA ILE A 349 29.30 5.38 0.17
C ILE A 349 30.12 6.35 0.98
N SER A 350 31.45 6.11 1.11
CA SER A 350 32.37 7.03 1.79
C SER A 350 32.36 8.42 1.16
N HIS A 351 32.33 8.49 -0.20
CA HIS A 351 32.20 9.76 -0.90
C HIS A 351 30.87 10.47 -0.57
N LYS A 352 29.72 9.76 -0.62
CA LYS A 352 28.40 10.31 -0.25
C LYS A 352 28.38 10.81 1.20
N VAL A 353 29.01 10.09 2.14
CA VAL A 353 29.11 10.49 3.54
C VAL A 353 29.89 11.79 3.68
N ARG A 354 31.06 11.90 3.05
CA ARG A 354 31.90 13.11 3.10
C ARG A 354 31.21 14.31 2.49
N GLU A 355 30.55 14.12 1.34
CA GLU A 355 29.77 15.18 0.69
C GLU A 355 28.69 15.72 1.61
N GLN A 356 27.91 14.82 2.24
CA GLN A 356 26.87 15.24 3.17
C GLN A 356 27.43 15.93 4.42
N ILE A 357 28.56 15.47 4.96
CA ILE A 357 29.22 16.14 6.09
C ILE A 357 29.68 17.54 5.67
N ALA A 358 30.22 17.72 4.47
CA ALA A 358 30.62 19.02 3.97
C ALA A 358 29.42 19.97 3.80
N LEU A 359 28.31 19.48 3.26
CA LEU A 359 27.05 20.26 3.14
C LEU A 359 26.51 20.70 4.50
N CYS A 360 26.50 19.80 5.50
CA CYS A 360 26.01 20.09 6.84
C CYS A 360 26.91 21.11 7.60
N LYS A 361 28.19 21.17 7.28
CA LYS A 361 29.14 22.14 7.89
C LYS A 361 29.07 23.53 7.25
N ASN A 362 28.66 23.60 5.98
CA ASN A 362 28.39 24.85 5.31
C ASN A 362 26.96 25.33 5.72
N GLU A 363 26.71 26.63 5.73
CA GLU A 363 25.48 27.26 6.26
C GLU A 363 24.17 26.89 5.52
N ASP A 364 24.22 26.12 4.44
CA ASP A 364 23.08 25.78 3.57
C ASP A 364 22.27 24.55 4.04
N ASP A 365 22.13 24.34 5.37
CA ASP A 365 21.31 23.24 5.88
C ASP A 365 19.81 23.58 5.79
N GLN A 366 19.20 23.19 4.68
CA GLN A 366 17.77 23.39 4.40
C GLN A 366 16.83 22.80 5.48
N SER A 367 17.27 21.76 6.21
CA SER A 367 16.45 21.14 7.25
C SER A 367 16.35 22.00 8.50
N THR A 368 17.45 22.62 8.90
CA THR A 368 17.51 23.55 10.04
C THR A 368 16.78 24.85 9.71
N GLU A 369 16.92 25.38 8.51
CA GLU A 369 16.18 26.58 8.09
C GLU A 369 14.66 26.35 8.08
N ALA A 370 14.19 25.23 7.55
CA ALA A 370 12.77 24.87 7.53
C ALA A 370 12.20 24.74 8.95
N MET A 371 12.95 24.10 9.88
CA MET A 371 12.55 24.01 11.28
C MET A 371 12.51 25.38 11.97
N ASN A 372 13.51 26.20 11.77
CA ASN A 372 13.57 27.57 12.31
C ASN A 372 12.42 28.44 11.78
N PHE A 373 12.06 28.29 10.50
CA PHE A 373 10.90 28.97 9.93
C PHE A 373 9.59 28.52 10.60
N ILE A 374 9.38 27.21 10.77
CA ILE A 374 8.18 26.66 11.41
C ILE A 374 8.08 27.13 12.87
N MET A 375 9.19 27.20 13.58
CA MET A 375 9.23 27.67 14.98
C MET A 375 8.82 29.12 15.15
N LYS A 376 9.02 29.94 14.13
CA LYS A 376 8.62 31.39 14.12
C LYS A 376 7.15 31.62 13.75
N LEU A 377 6.45 30.60 13.20
CA LEU A 377 5.06 30.72 12.77
C LEU A 377 4.09 30.74 13.96
N PRO A 378 3.08 31.64 13.96
CA PRO A 378 1.97 31.56 14.89
C PRO A 378 1.18 30.25 14.62
N GLY A 379 0.77 29.56 15.69
CA GLY A 379 0.03 28.29 15.53
C GLY A 379 0.89 27.04 15.24
N LYS A 380 2.18 27.06 15.56
CA LYS A 380 3.12 25.93 15.39
C LYS A 380 2.59 24.58 15.89
N HIS A 381 1.77 24.56 16.94
CA HIS A 381 1.15 23.33 17.46
C HIS A 381 0.11 22.75 16.48
N ILE A 382 -0.65 23.60 15.77
CA ILE A 382 -1.60 23.19 14.75
C ILE A 382 -0.85 22.63 13.55
N ILE A 383 0.22 23.31 13.13
CA ILE A 383 1.09 22.83 12.02
C ILE A 383 1.68 21.46 12.38
N GLY A 384 2.18 21.31 13.61
CA GLY A 384 2.68 20.03 14.11
C GLY A 384 1.61 18.92 14.14
N ALA A 385 0.38 19.24 14.52
CA ALA A 385 -0.73 18.30 14.51
C ALA A 385 -1.11 17.87 13.07
N ILE A 386 -1.17 18.83 12.14
CA ILE A 386 -1.41 18.56 10.72
C ILE A 386 -0.28 17.71 10.14
N ALA A 387 0.97 18.04 10.42
CA ALA A 387 2.12 17.28 9.95
C ALA A 387 2.08 15.82 10.46
N ARG A 388 1.77 15.59 11.75
CA ARG A 388 1.58 14.26 12.32
C ARG A 388 0.42 13.50 11.66
N PHE A 389 -0.69 14.18 11.39
CA PHE A 389 -1.83 13.59 10.69
C PHE A 389 -1.43 13.15 9.28
N LEU A 390 -0.77 14.02 8.52
CA LEU A 390 -0.30 13.72 7.16
C LEU A 390 0.73 12.58 7.14
N ASP A 391 1.69 12.60 8.07
CA ASP A 391 2.69 11.52 8.18
C ASP A 391 2.02 10.19 8.54
N ARG A 392 1.15 10.20 9.55
CA ARG A 392 0.44 9.00 9.99
C ARG A 392 -0.36 8.33 8.85
N HIS A 393 -0.99 9.14 7.98
CA HIS A 393 -1.79 8.63 6.87
C HIS A 393 -1.00 8.43 5.56
N GLY A 394 0.32 8.69 5.55
CA GLY A 394 1.16 8.54 4.37
C GLY A 394 0.91 9.61 3.29
N TRP A 395 0.34 10.75 3.66
CA TRP A 395 0.02 11.86 2.76
C TRP A 395 1.10 12.96 2.75
N MET A 396 2.15 12.79 3.54
CA MET A 396 3.28 13.73 3.57
C MET A 396 3.86 13.93 2.16
N PRO A 397 4.14 15.17 1.73
CA PRO A 397 4.77 15.45 0.44
C PRO A 397 6.11 14.72 0.28
N ALA A 398 6.43 14.27 -0.94
CA ALA A 398 7.67 13.54 -1.20
C ALA A 398 8.92 14.38 -0.90
N SER A 399 8.86 15.69 -1.15
CA SER A 399 9.94 16.64 -0.81
C SER A 399 10.23 16.67 0.69
N VAL A 400 9.19 16.70 1.53
CA VAL A 400 9.34 16.67 3.00
C VAL A 400 9.92 15.34 3.46
N ILE A 401 9.43 14.21 2.92
CA ILE A 401 9.99 12.88 3.24
C ILE A 401 11.46 12.79 2.83
N ALA A 402 11.84 13.42 1.71
CA ALA A 402 13.22 13.38 1.21
C ALA A 402 14.19 14.19 2.07
N THR A 403 13.73 15.26 2.72
CA THR A 403 14.56 16.13 3.57
C THR A 403 14.50 15.76 5.06
N ASP A 404 13.49 15.03 5.52
CA ASP A 404 13.36 14.63 6.91
C ASP A 404 14.29 13.42 7.21
N PRO A 405 15.32 13.60 8.05
CA PRO A 405 16.28 12.55 8.37
C PRO A 405 15.67 11.39 9.15
N TYR A 406 14.53 11.57 9.84
CA TYR A 406 13.82 10.51 10.54
C TYR A 406 12.95 9.63 9.63
N GLN A 407 12.81 10.00 8.37
CA GLN A 407 12.20 9.18 7.31
C GLN A 407 13.25 8.29 6.62
N CYS A 408 14.08 7.60 7.41
CA CYS A 408 15.19 6.78 6.94
C CYS A 408 15.08 5.30 7.37
N SER A 409 15.93 4.44 6.81
CA SER A 409 16.02 3.01 7.17
C SER A 409 16.76 2.82 8.49
N VAL A 410 17.86 3.53 8.67
CA VAL A 410 18.73 3.44 9.86
C VAL A 410 19.30 4.81 10.23
N VAL A 411 19.33 5.09 11.51
CA VAL A 411 20.08 6.24 12.07
C VAL A 411 21.36 5.72 12.73
N LEU A 412 22.47 6.41 12.51
CA LEU A 412 23.76 6.09 13.13
C LEU A 412 24.29 7.29 13.92
N THR A 413 24.88 7.01 15.07
CA THR A 413 25.65 7.99 15.84
C THR A 413 26.98 7.40 16.31
N ASN A 414 28.03 8.22 16.34
CA ASN A 414 29.37 7.80 16.72
C ASN A 414 29.77 8.43 18.06
N LEU A 415 29.38 7.80 19.17
CA LEU A 415 29.76 8.20 20.50
C LEU A 415 31.27 7.98 20.79
N GLY A 416 31.88 7.02 20.07
CA GLY A 416 33.31 6.77 20.16
C GLY A 416 34.17 7.96 19.75
N SER A 417 33.70 8.82 18.86
CA SER A 417 34.35 10.08 18.49
C SER A 417 34.36 11.12 19.63
N LEU A 418 33.47 10.97 20.60
CA LEU A 418 33.35 11.79 21.79
C LEU A 418 34.05 11.14 23.03
N GLY A 419 34.70 9.99 22.81
CA GLY A 419 35.34 9.23 23.91
C GLY A 419 34.35 8.46 24.79
N LEU A 420 33.09 8.35 24.38
CA LEU A 420 32.04 7.65 25.12
C LEU A 420 31.92 6.18 24.66
N ASP A 421 31.56 5.32 25.61
CA ASP A 421 31.22 3.94 25.32
C ASP A 421 29.83 3.84 24.66
N ILE A 422 29.33 2.64 24.47
CA ILE A 422 27.99 2.47 23.92
C ILE A 422 26.92 2.92 24.89
N GLY A 423 25.87 3.51 24.36
CA GLY A 423 24.58 3.71 25.00
C GLY A 423 23.48 3.15 24.10
N TYR A 424 22.25 3.20 24.56
CA TYR A 424 21.08 2.90 23.72
C TYR A 424 20.27 4.16 23.52
N HIS A 425 19.87 4.41 22.27
CA HIS A 425 19.02 5.52 21.93
C HIS A 425 17.62 5.00 21.60
N HIS A 426 16.59 5.66 22.09
CA HIS A 426 15.21 5.29 21.74
C HIS A 426 14.86 5.67 20.31
N LEU A 427 13.90 4.94 19.73
CA LEU A 427 13.32 5.25 18.43
C LEU A 427 12.27 6.36 18.60
N MET A 428 12.15 7.22 17.59
CA MET A 428 11.19 8.32 17.64
C MET A 428 9.81 7.91 17.16
N ASN A 429 8.77 8.44 17.79
CA ASN A 429 7.39 8.30 17.30
C ASN A 429 7.08 9.18 16.08
N TRP A 430 8.01 10.05 15.70
CA TRP A 430 8.00 10.80 14.44
C TRP A 430 8.80 10.05 13.38
N GLY A 431 8.39 10.19 12.10
CA GLY A 431 9.07 9.56 10.99
C GLY A 431 8.84 8.04 10.92
N THR A 432 9.73 7.35 10.24
CA THR A 432 9.61 5.91 9.94
C THR A 432 10.87 5.11 10.23
N ASN A 433 11.82 5.69 10.95
CA ASN A 433 13.05 5.00 11.36
C ASN A 433 12.73 3.80 12.26
N SER A 434 13.30 2.63 11.96
CA SER A 434 13.09 1.39 12.70
C SER A 434 14.37 0.82 13.31
N ILE A 435 15.54 1.41 13.01
CA ILE A 435 16.83 0.93 13.51
C ILE A 435 17.70 2.13 13.88
N PHE A 436 18.25 2.09 15.08
CA PHE A 436 19.27 3.04 15.54
C PHE A 436 20.55 2.27 15.88
N ILE A 437 21.70 2.70 15.35
CA ILE A 437 23.01 2.09 15.59
C ILE A 437 23.90 3.11 16.30
N ILE A 438 24.44 2.74 17.43
CA ILE A 438 25.39 3.53 18.19
C ILE A 438 26.77 2.86 18.10
N ILE A 439 27.76 3.62 17.71
CA ILE A 439 29.16 3.21 17.59
C ILE A 439 29.90 3.71 18.83
N GLY A 440 30.45 2.78 19.63
CA GLY A 440 31.20 3.10 20.82
C GLY A 440 32.71 3.30 20.58
N THR A 441 33.44 3.42 21.64
CA THR A 441 34.92 3.53 21.62
C THR A 441 35.58 2.20 21.23
N LYS A 442 36.73 2.29 20.57
CA LYS A 442 37.60 1.15 20.29
C LYS A 442 38.33 0.76 21.57
N LYS A 443 38.35 -0.53 21.91
CA LYS A 443 38.97 -1.06 23.13
C LYS A 443 39.79 -2.30 22.82
N PHE A 444 40.91 -2.46 23.52
CA PHE A 444 41.60 -3.74 23.56
C PHE A 444 40.94 -4.62 24.63
N LYS A 445 40.52 -5.84 24.22
CA LYS A 445 39.97 -6.83 25.15
C LYS A 445 40.67 -8.17 25.04
N PRO A 446 40.89 -8.85 26.18
CA PRO A 446 41.45 -10.19 26.18
C PRO A 446 40.42 -11.20 25.64
N HIS A 447 40.86 -11.99 24.69
CA HIS A 447 40.12 -13.14 24.16
C HIS A 447 40.81 -14.42 24.58
N HIS A 448 40.06 -15.33 25.17
CA HIS A 448 40.54 -16.68 25.53
C HIS A 448 40.18 -17.65 24.42
N ASP A 449 41.16 -18.44 23.97
CA ASP A 449 40.91 -19.58 23.10
C ASP A 449 40.42 -20.81 23.91
N GLN A 450 40.10 -21.89 23.22
CA GLN A 450 39.65 -23.15 23.90
C GLN A 450 40.71 -23.79 24.77
N GLU A 451 41.99 -23.43 24.60
CA GLU A 451 43.15 -23.91 25.34
C GLU A 451 43.52 -23.00 26.52
N GLY A 452 42.82 -21.85 26.66
CA GLY A 452 43.04 -20.88 27.72
C GLY A 452 44.12 -19.82 27.43
N ASN A 453 44.66 -19.80 26.19
CA ASN A 453 45.61 -18.75 25.82
C ASN A 453 44.88 -17.42 25.62
N VAL A 454 45.53 -16.32 26.00
CA VAL A 454 44.97 -14.97 25.95
C VAL A 454 45.54 -14.22 24.75
N THR A 455 44.70 -13.80 23.82
CA THR A 455 45.07 -12.88 22.76
C THR A 455 44.34 -11.54 22.96
N MET A 456 45.10 -10.44 22.90
CA MET A 456 44.49 -9.10 22.93
C MET A 456 43.96 -8.73 21.56
N LYS A 457 42.62 -8.55 21.45
CA LYS A 457 41.97 -8.13 20.25
C LYS A 457 41.43 -6.71 20.36
N LYS A 458 41.44 -5.99 19.25
CA LYS A 458 40.85 -4.66 19.18
C LYS A 458 39.39 -4.78 18.82
N GLU A 459 38.52 -4.43 19.73
CA GLU A 459 37.08 -4.53 19.56
C GLU A 459 36.42 -3.18 19.43
N LEU A 460 35.34 -3.16 18.64
CA LEU A 460 34.38 -2.09 18.55
C LEU A 460 33.02 -2.63 19.04
N ASP A 461 32.49 -1.99 20.06
CA ASP A 461 31.14 -2.28 20.51
C ASP A 461 30.14 -1.46 19.72
N LEU A 462 29.10 -2.12 19.18
CA LEU A 462 27.94 -1.50 18.52
C LEU A 462 26.70 -1.79 19.35
N ALA A 463 25.86 -0.77 19.57
CA ALA A 463 24.55 -0.95 20.18
C ALA A 463 23.46 -0.72 19.14
N PHE A 464 22.43 -1.54 19.18
CA PHE A 464 21.29 -1.50 18.29
C PHE A 464 20.02 -1.30 19.11
N THR A 465 19.21 -0.33 18.70
CA THR A 465 17.80 -0.22 19.09
C THR A 465 16.97 -0.51 17.86
N ILE A 466 16.11 -1.52 17.91
CA ILE A 466 15.34 -2.00 16.75
C ILE A 466 13.86 -2.06 17.14
N ASP A 467 12.98 -1.64 16.24
CA ASP A 467 11.54 -1.88 16.37
C ASP A 467 11.25 -3.37 16.17
N GLU A 468 10.99 -4.12 17.23
CA GLU A 468 10.84 -5.57 17.17
C GLU A 468 9.63 -6.06 16.35
N ARG A 469 8.71 -5.16 16.03
CA ARG A 469 7.53 -5.49 15.20
C ARG A 469 7.87 -5.76 13.73
N ILE A 470 9.04 -5.31 13.23
CA ILE A 470 9.40 -5.44 11.82
C ILE A 470 9.85 -6.84 11.42
N SER A 471 10.33 -7.65 12.40
CA SER A 471 10.85 -9.00 12.18
C SER A 471 10.94 -9.79 13.48
N ASP A 472 11.19 -11.10 13.40
CA ASP A 472 11.38 -11.97 14.55
C ASP A 472 12.84 -12.00 15.06
N GLY A 473 13.03 -12.50 16.29
CA GLY A 473 14.34 -12.58 16.94
C GLY A 473 15.36 -13.46 16.21
N PHE A 474 14.91 -14.50 15.50
CA PHE A 474 15.80 -15.36 14.70
C PHE A 474 16.35 -14.61 13.50
N TYR A 475 15.49 -13.82 12.84
CA TYR A 475 15.89 -12.98 11.73
C TYR A 475 16.89 -11.90 12.18
N TYR A 476 16.65 -11.26 13.33
CA TYR A 476 17.59 -10.30 13.92
C TYR A 476 18.95 -10.94 14.23
N ALA A 477 18.96 -12.08 14.89
CA ALA A 477 20.21 -12.76 15.25
C ALA A 477 21.07 -13.08 14.02
N ARG A 478 20.46 -13.55 12.94
CA ARG A 478 21.16 -13.78 11.66
C ARG A 478 21.62 -12.49 11.01
N SER A 479 20.82 -11.43 11.11
CA SER A 479 21.17 -10.11 10.56
C SER A 479 22.37 -9.51 11.29
N LEU A 480 22.42 -9.58 12.62
CA LEU A 480 23.57 -9.09 13.39
C LEU A 480 24.85 -9.89 13.14
N ARG A 481 24.74 -11.22 12.93
CA ARG A 481 25.91 -12.04 12.52
C ARG A 481 26.43 -11.58 11.15
N LEU A 482 25.55 -11.32 10.19
CA LEU A 482 25.95 -10.79 8.89
C LEU A 482 26.62 -9.42 9.04
N MET A 483 26.06 -8.52 9.86
CA MET A 483 26.65 -7.21 10.16
C MET A 483 28.09 -7.35 10.69
N LYS A 484 28.28 -8.28 11.65
CA LYS A 484 29.60 -8.62 12.21
C LYS A 484 30.56 -9.07 11.12
N THR A 485 30.16 -10.04 10.30
CA THR A 485 30.97 -10.57 9.20
C THR A 485 31.39 -9.48 8.21
N LEU A 486 30.46 -8.58 7.84
CA LEU A 486 30.73 -7.49 6.89
C LEU A 486 31.75 -6.48 7.45
N ILE A 487 31.67 -6.17 8.75
CA ILE A 487 32.61 -5.24 9.37
C ILE A 487 33.99 -5.90 9.59
N GLU A 488 34.02 -7.16 10.00
CA GLU A 488 35.29 -7.91 10.20
C GLU A 488 36.01 -8.21 8.87
N ASN A 489 35.28 -8.18 7.74
CA ASN A 489 35.81 -8.45 6.41
C ASN A 489 35.41 -7.35 5.41
N PRO A 490 35.98 -6.13 5.50
CA PRO A 490 35.54 -4.99 4.70
C PRO A 490 35.74 -5.16 3.19
N ALA A 491 36.60 -6.07 2.73
CA ALA A 491 36.72 -6.43 1.32
C ALA A 491 35.38 -6.89 0.68
N LEU A 492 34.46 -7.46 1.51
CA LEU A 492 33.12 -7.81 1.06
C LEU A 492 32.24 -6.58 0.72
N LEU A 493 32.68 -5.38 1.05
CA LEU A 493 32.01 -4.11 0.79
C LEU A 493 32.54 -3.40 -0.45
N GLU A 494 33.61 -3.91 -1.10
CA GLU A 494 34.17 -3.35 -2.33
C GLU A 494 33.25 -3.56 -3.53
N GLY A 495 32.50 -4.68 -3.55
CA GLY A 495 31.51 -4.95 -4.55
C GLY A 495 30.20 -4.19 -4.31
N PRO A 496 29.31 -4.12 -5.31
CA PRO A 496 28.04 -3.43 -5.23
C PRO A 496 27.15 -3.95 -4.09
N LEU A 497 26.27 -3.10 -3.56
CA LEU A 497 25.33 -3.49 -2.49
C LEU A 497 24.41 -4.66 -2.89
N SER A 498 24.11 -4.76 -4.19
CA SER A 498 23.27 -5.84 -4.75
C SER A 498 23.97 -7.19 -4.81
N GLU A 499 25.28 -7.26 -4.65
CA GLU A 499 26.05 -8.51 -4.68
C GLU A 499 25.83 -9.31 -3.39
N GLU A 500 25.42 -10.58 -3.53
CA GLU A 500 25.23 -11.48 -2.40
C GLU A 500 26.57 -11.91 -1.81
N VAL A 501 26.71 -11.77 -0.51
CA VAL A 501 27.81 -12.35 0.27
C VAL A 501 27.45 -13.80 0.62
N ARG A 502 28.23 -14.73 0.07
CA ARG A 502 28.07 -16.19 0.31
C ARG A 502 28.72 -16.63 1.60
#